data_73dd2873be12e72fe2bc42334bee4013
#
_entry.id   73dd2873be12e72fe2bc42334bee4013
#
_cell.length_a   1.000
_cell.length_b   1.000
_cell.length_c   1.000
_cell.angle_alpha   90.00
_cell.angle_beta   90.00
_cell.angle_gamma   90.00
#
_symmetry.space_group_name_H-M   'P 1'
#
loop_
_entity.id
_entity.type
_entity.pdbx_description
1 polymer ?
#
loop_
_entity_poly.entity_id
_entity_poly.type
_entity_poly.pdbx_seq_one_letter_code
_entity_poly.pdbx_strand_id
1 'polypeptide(L)'
;MQAAILRVKEAKALLTSARLSYLPSLALAPQGSLTSVDKSTPVKNYTLPASASWEVDLFGKLLNAHRGQKASYLQSKAYQQAVRSQLIGGIANAYYSLLMLDRQVSVTEQNVALMKETVRTMEAMKEAGMTTEAAVAQSKGTYA
;
A
#
# COMPACT_ATOMS: atom_id res chain seq x y z
N MET A 1 -4.43 -2.82 2.75
CA MET A 1 -4.51 -4.06 3.56
C MET A 1 -4.71 -5.33 2.71
N GLN A 2 -5.57 -5.35 1.73
CA GLN A 2 -5.78 -6.52 0.85
C GLN A 2 -4.49 -7.00 0.16
N ALA A 3 -3.66 -6.08 -0.36
CA ALA A 3 -2.37 -6.44 -0.97
C ALA A 3 -1.42 -7.20 -0.02
N ALA A 4 -1.39 -6.84 1.26
CA ALA A 4 -0.57 -7.55 2.25
C ALA A 4 -1.09 -8.97 2.51
N ILE A 5 -2.41 -9.17 2.50
CA ILE A 5 -3.05 -10.49 2.64
C ILE A 5 -2.73 -11.36 1.42
N LEU A 6 -2.78 -10.79 0.21
CA LEU A 6 -2.46 -11.51 -1.03
C LEU A 6 -0.99 -11.95 -1.07
N ARG A 7 -0.06 -11.10 -0.62
CA ARG A 7 1.36 -11.46 -0.47
C ARG A 7 1.59 -12.65 0.48
N VAL A 8 0.83 -12.73 1.58
CA VAL A 8 0.90 -13.89 2.48
C VAL A 8 0.40 -15.16 1.80
N LYS A 9 -0.68 -15.06 0.99
CA LYS A 9 -1.20 -16.21 0.22
C LYS A 9 -0.21 -16.66 -0.85
N GLU A 10 0.41 -15.73 -1.56
CA GLU A 10 1.47 -15.99 -2.54
C GLU A 10 2.65 -16.72 -1.90
N ALA A 11 3.20 -16.17 -0.81
CA ALA A 11 4.31 -16.80 -0.09
C ALA A 11 3.96 -18.20 0.44
N LYS A 12 2.70 -18.43 0.84
CA LYS A 12 2.21 -19.77 1.23
C LYS A 12 2.16 -20.72 0.03
N ALA A 13 1.73 -20.25 -1.14
CA ALA A 13 1.71 -21.06 -2.36
C ALA A 13 3.14 -21.45 -2.79
N LEU A 14 4.11 -20.51 -2.73
CA LEU A 14 5.52 -20.78 -3.01
C LEU A 14 6.12 -21.79 -2.02
N LEU A 15 5.78 -21.70 -0.73
CA LEU A 15 6.18 -22.68 0.28
C LEU A 15 5.61 -24.07 -0.04
N THR A 16 4.36 -24.15 -0.50
CA THR A 16 3.73 -25.41 -0.90
C THR A 16 4.43 -25.99 -2.14
N SER A 17 4.74 -25.14 -3.14
CA SER A 17 5.51 -25.55 -4.31
C SER A 17 6.87 -26.12 -3.93
N ALA A 18 7.61 -25.44 -3.02
CA ALA A 18 8.89 -25.93 -2.52
C ALA A 18 8.78 -27.28 -1.76
N ARG A 19 7.64 -27.59 -1.14
CA ARG A 19 7.37 -28.92 -0.56
C ARG A 19 7.11 -29.96 -1.63
N LEU A 20 6.39 -29.61 -2.68
CA LEU A 20 6.08 -30.52 -3.79
C LEU A 20 7.31 -30.84 -4.63
N SER A 21 8.36 -30.02 -4.60
CA SER A 21 9.64 -30.29 -5.29
C SER A 21 10.39 -31.53 -4.78
N TYR A 22 10.01 -32.09 -3.63
CA TYR A 22 10.51 -33.38 -3.17
C TYR A 22 9.86 -34.59 -3.85
N LEU A 23 8.72 -34.37 -4.53
CA LEU A 23 8.00 -35.43 -5.25
C LEU A 23 8.50 -35.55 -6.68
N PRO A 24 8.44 -36.73 -7.30
CA PRO A 24 8.76 -36.90 -8.70
C PRO A 24 7.79 -36.07 -9.56
N SER A 25 8.30 -35.39 -10.56
CA SER A 25 7.51 -34.70 -11.56
C SER A 25 7.13 -35.66 -12.68
N LEU A 26 5.85 -35.66 -13.06
CA LEU A 26 5.31 -36.38 -14.22
C LEU A 26 4.87 -35.36 -15.26
N ALA A 27 5.34 -35.50 -16.48
CA ALA A 27 4.93 -34.65 -17.59
C ALA A 27 4.38 -35.51 -18.74
N LEU A 28 3.22 -35.12 -19.25
CA LEU A 28 2.60 -35.65 -20.46
C LEU A 28 2.59 -34.51 -21.50
N ALA A 29 3.20 -34.72 -22.65
CA ALA A 29 3.33 -33.70 -23.69
C ALA A 29 2.72 -34.20 -25.02
N PRO A 30 1.38 -34.21 -25.17
CA PRO A 30 0.75 -34.63 -26.42
C PRO A 30 1.20 -33.69 -27.53
N GLN A 31 1.65 -34.28 -28.66
CA GLN A 31 2.10 -33.55 -29.84
C GLN A 31 1.38 -34.13 -31.06
N GLY A 32 0.87 -33.25 -31.93
CA GLY A 32 0.35 -33.59 -33.22
C GLY A 32 1.07 -32.81 -34.31
N SER A 33 1.59 -33.51 -35.32
CA SER A 33 2.17 -32.88 -36.51
C SER A 33 1.44 -33.30 -37.79
N LEU A 34 1.24 -32.35 -38.68
CA LEU A 34 0.72 -32.52 -40.02
C LEU A 34 1.86 -32.23 -40.98
N THR A 35 2.32 -33.23 -41.69
CA THR A 35 3.38 -33.05 -42.71
C THR A 35 2.77 -33.31 -44.11
N SER A 36 2.81 -32.30 -44.96
CA SER A 36 2.43 -32.40 -46.34
C SER A 36 3.64 -32.09 -47.21
N VAL A 37 4.01 -33.01 -48.07
CA VAL A 37 5.08 -32.83 -49.04
C VAL A 37 4.45 -32.89 -50.42
N ASP A 38 4.57 -31.82 -51.19
CA ASP A 38 4.25 -31.68 -52.61
C ASP A 38 3.02 -32.40 -53.10
N LYS A 39 1.84 -31.85 -52.84
CA LYS A 39 0.49 -32.34 -53.27
C LYS A 39 0.08 -33.76 -52.84
N SER A 40 0.87 -34.41 -51.96
CA SER A 40 0.46 -35.71 -51.42
C SER A 40 -0.46 -35.54 -50.21
N THR A 41 -1.21 -36.60 -49.89
CA THR A 41 -2.11 -36.64 -48.75
C THR A 41 -1.34 -36.31 -47.45
N PRO A 42 -1.77 -35.35 -46.64
CA PRO A 42 -1.05 -34.98 -45.43
C PRO A 42 -0.98 -36.14 -44.43
N VAL A 43 0.23 -36.47 -44.00
CA VAL A 43 0.47 -37.50 -42.99
C VAL A 43 0.27 -36.84 -41.62
N LYS A 44 -0.65 -37.43 -40.84
CA LYS A 44 -0.95 -37.04 -39.45
C LYS A 44 -0.13 -37.93 -38.53
N ASN A 45 0.73 -37.32 -37.70
CA ASN A 45 1.49 -38.03 -36.69
C ASN A 45 1.07 -37.51 -35.31
N TYR A 46 0.66 -38.42 -34.42
CA TYR A 46 0.32 -38.11 -33.03
C TYR A 46 1.27 -38.85 -32.10
N THR A 47 1.95 -38.12 -31.21
CA THR A 47 2.83 -38.71 -30.22
C THR A 47 2.39 -38.25 -28.84
N LEU A 48 2.42 -39.17 -27.87
CA LEU A 48 2.10 -38.90 -26.48
C LEU A 48 3.32 -39.32 -25.61
N PRO A 49 4.38 -38.52 -25.58
CA PRO A 49 5.50 -38.82 -24.69
C PRO A 49 5.10 -38.59 -23.24
N ALA A 50 5.38 -39.58 -22.38
CA ALA A 50 5.28 -39.48 -20.93
C ALA A 50 6.72 -39.46 -20.38
N SER A 51 7.02 -38.51 -19.55
CA SER A 51 8.31 -38.44 -18.85
C SER A 51 8.11 -38.31 -17.34
N ALA A 52 8.99 -38.99 -16.59
CA ALA A 52 9.06 -38.86 -15.13
C ALA A 52 10.47 -38.43 -14.77
N SER A 53 10.60 -37.42 -13.91
CA SER A 53 11.89 -37.01 -13.37
C SER A 53 11.81 -36.81 -11.86
N TRP A 54 12.85 -37.21 -11.16
CA TRP A 54 12.97 -37.09 -9.72
C TRP A 54 14.38 -36.62 -9.35
N GLU A 55 14.47 -35.53 -8.56
CA GLU A 55 15.73 -35.00 -8.03
C GLU A 55 15.89 -35.46 -6.57
N VAL A 56 16.89 -36.29 -6.33
CA VAL A 56 17.25 -36.73 -4.98
C VAL A 56 18.16 -35.71 -4.34
N ASP A 57 17.79 -35.19 -3.15
CA ASP A 57 18.54 -34.14 -2.45
C ASP A 57 19.69 -34.69 -1.63
N LEU A 58 20.83 -34.95 -2.26
CA LEU A 58 22.04 -35.46 -1.59
C LEU A 58 22.82 -34.38 -0.83
N PHE A 59 22.72 -33.10 -1.25
CA PHE A 59 23.50 -31.99 -0.71
C PHE A 59 22.66 -30.92 0.00
N GLY A 60 21.39 -31.19 0.27
CA GLY A 60 20.52 -30.27 0.98
C GLY A 60 20.05 -29.04 0.19
N LYS A 61 20.12 -29.06 -1.16
CA LYS A 61 19.65 -27.99 -2.04
C LYS A 61 18.14 -27.72 -1.84
N LEU A 62 17.33 -28.77 -1.93
CA LEU A 62 15.87 -28.68 -1.74
C LEU A 62 15.50 -28.35 -0.29
N LEU A 63 16.23 -28.91 0.67
CA LEU A 63 16.05 -28.62 2.09
C LEU A 63 16.28 -27.14 2.39
N ASN A 64 17.36 -26.55 1.89
CA ASN A 64 17.67 -25.15 2.09
C ASN A 64 16.71 -24.23 1.31
N ALA A 65 16.30 -24.61 0.11
CA ALA A 65 15.25 -23.92 -0.64
C ALA A 65 13.92 -23.88 0.13
N HIS A 66 13.48 -25.01 0.70
CA HIS A 66 12.29 -25.07 1.54
C HIS A 66 12.42 -24.22 2.80
N ARG A 67 13.58 -24.23 3.48
CA ARG A 67 13.84 -23.38 4.65
C ARG A 67 13.77 -21.89 4.28
N GLY A 68 14.33 -21.49 3.14
CA GLY A 68 14.26 -20.15 2.60
C GLY A 68 12.80 -19.71 2.34
N GLN A 69 12.00 -20.55 1.68
CA GLN A 69 10.59 -20.26 1.42
C GLN A 69 9.76 -20.19 2.73
N LYS A 70 10.09 -21.01 3.73
CA LYS A 70 9.46 -20.90 5.05
C LYS A 70 9.79 -19.59 5.74
N ALA A 71 11.03 -19.11 5.67
CA ALA A 71 11.44 -17.82 6.21
C ALA A 71 10.72 -16.66 5.48
N SER A 72 10.62 -16.71 4.15
CA SER A 72 9.87 -15.73 3.35
C SER A 72 8.38 -15.70 3.70
N TYR A 73 7.78 -16.85 3.96
CA TYR A 73 6.39 -16.91 4.44
C TYR A 73 6.22 -16.25 5.82
N LEU A 74 7.13 -16.50 6.76
CA LEU A 74 7.10 -15.85 8.08
C LEU A 74 7.32 -14.33 7.98
N GLN A 75 8.24 -13.91 7.11
CA GLN A 75 8.47 -12.50 6.80
C GLN A 75 7.21 -11.82 6.26
N SER A 76 6.49 -12.47 5.33
CA SER A 76 5.26 -11.91 4.77
C SER A 76 4.16 -11.75 5.82
N LYS A 77 4.07 -12.65 6.80
CA LYS A 77 3.17 -12.52 7.95
C LYS A 77 3.55 -11.35 8.85
N ALA A 78 4.83 -11.20 9.17
CA ALA A 78 5.32 -10.07 9.97
C ALA A 78 5.06 -8.73 9.25
N TYR A 79 5.28 -8.69 7.93
CA TYR A 79 4.95 -7.52 7.10
C TYR A 79 3.46 -7.18 7.12
N GLN A 80 2.58 -8.18 7.04
CA GLN A 80 1.13 -7.95 7.17
C GLN A 80 0.78 -7.30 8.51
N GLN A 81 1.40 -7.74 9.61
CA GLN A 81 1.22 -7.16 10.93
C GLN A 81 1.73 -5.70 10.98
N ALA A 82 2.90 -5.44 10.41
CA ALA A 82 3.47 -4.09 10.33
C ALA A 82 2.56 -3.13 9.55
N VAL A 83 2.03 -3.54 8.39
CA VAL A 83 1.08 -2.75 7.59
C VAL A 83 -0.19 -2.45 8.39
N ARG A 84 -0.69 -3.41 9.17
CA ARG A 84 -1.85 -3.19 10.03
C ARG A 84 -1.58 -2.12 11.09
N SER A 85 -0.45 -2.20 11.78
CA SER A 85 -0.06 -1.22 12.80
C SER A 85 0.15 0.18 12.21
N GLN A 86 0.80 0.25 11.05
CA GLN A 86 1.01 1.51 10.32
C GLN A 86 -0.32 2.16 9.90
N LEU A 87 -1.28 1.35 9.44
CA LEU A 87 -2.61 1.85 9.06
C LEU A 87 -3.34 2.44 10.28
N ILE A 88 -3.31 1.75 11.42
CA ILE A 88 -3.92 2.25 12.67
C ILE A 88 -3.29 3.58 13.09
N GLY A 89 -1.95 3.65 13.08
CA GLY A 89 -1.22 4.89 13.41
C GLY A 89 -1.54 6.03 12.43
N GLY A 90 -1.62 5.73 11.13
CA GLY A 90 -1.99 6.71 10.11
C GLY A 90 -3.39 7.28 10.30
N ILE A 91 -4.38 6.43 10.61
CA ILE A 91 -5.75 6.87 10.89
C ILE A 91 -5.80 7.73 12.16
N ALA A 92 -5.12 7.32 13.23
CA ALA A 92 -5.07 8.09 14.46
C ALA A 92 -4.45 9.48 14.23
N ASN A 93 -3.33 9.55 13.53
CA ASN A 93 -2.69 10.83 13.20
C ASN A 93 -3.59 11.73 12.36
N ALA A 94 -4.27 11.18 11.35
CA ALA A 94 -5.22 11.95 10.52
C ALA A 94 -6.40 12.48 11.35
N TYR A 95 -6.92 11.67 12.27
CA TYR A 95 -8.01 12.07 13.17
C TYR A 95 -7.60 13.23 14.08
N TYR A 96 -6.44 13.13 14.76
CA TYR A 96 -5.97 14.20 15.63
C TYR A 96 -5.57 15.47 14.85
N SER A 97 -5.05 15.32 13.62
CA SER A 97 -4.79 16.46 12.74
C SER A 97 -6.08 17.20 12.38
N LEU A 98 -7.17 16.46 12.10
CA LEU A 98 -8.49 17.05 11.85
C LEU A 98 -9.01 17.81 13.06
N LEU A 99 -8.96 17.20 14.25
CA LEU A 99 -9.36 17.87 15.51
C LEU A 99 -8.55 19.15 15.77
N MET A 100 -7.26 19.12 15.50
CA MET A 100 -6.40 20.30 15.62
C MET A 100 -6.85 21.42 14.67
N LEU A 101 -7.13 21.08 13.40
CA LEU A 101 -7.61 22.05 12.41
C LEU A 101 -8.97 22.62 12.78
N ASP A 102 -9.92 21.80 13.23
CA ASP A 102 -11.23 22.27 13.70
C ASP A 102 -11.08 23.25 14.87
N ARG A 103 -10.17 22.95 15.80
CA ARG A 103 -9.90 23.86 16.93
C ARG A 103 -9.24 25.15 16.46
N GLN A 104 -8.32 25.07 15.50
CA GLN A 104 -7.66 26.24 14.92
C GLN A 104 -8.66 27.14 14.22
N VAL A 105 -9.59 26.60 13.45
CA VAL A 105 -10.70 27.37 12.83
C VAL A 105 -11.52 28.09 13.91
N SER A 106 -11.97 27.37 14.94
CA SER A 106 -12.75 27.97 16.04
C SER A 106 -11.99 29.11 16.74
N VAL A 107 -10.69 28.94 17.01
CA VAL A 107 -9.88 30.01 17.61
C VAL A 107 -9.71 31.19 16.66
N THR A 108 -9.51 30.94 15.37
CA THR A 108 -9.40 31.99 14.37
C THR A 108 -10.69 32.81 14.26
N GLU A 109 -11.85 32.13 14.23
CA GLU A 109 -13.15 32.82 14.23
C GLU A 109 -13.35 33.72 15.46
N GLN A 110 -12.97 33.25 16.65
CA GLN A 110 -12.99 34.05 17.87
C GLN A 110 -12.04 35.27 17.77
N ASN A 111 -10.83 35.08 17.24
CA ASN A 111 -9.88 36.16 17.05
C ASN A 111 -10.41 37.21 16.06
N VAL A 112 -11.03 36.77 14.95
CA VAL A 112 -11.65 37.70 13.99
C VAL A 112 -12.76 38.54 14.66
N ALA A 113 -13.59 37.88 15.49
CA ALA A 113 -14.65 38.59 16.24
C ALA A 113 -14.05 39.63 17.21
N LEU A 114 -13.00 39.28 17.94
CA LEU A 114 -12.29 40.19 18.86
C LEU A 114 -11.62 41.35 18.11
N MET A 115 -10.96 41.08 16.99
CA MET A 115 -10.33 42.12 16.17
C MET A 115 -11.36 43.11 15.60
N LYS A 116 -12.52 42.62 15.18
CA LYS A 116 -13.63 43.46 14.72
C LYS A 116 -14.15 44.40 15.82
N GLU A 117 -14.27 43.90 17.03
CA GLU A 117 -14.67 44.72 18.20
C GLU A 117 -13.57 45.73 18.57
N THR A 118 -12.28 45.34 18.46
CA THR A 118 -11.16 46.22 18.67
C THR A 118 -11.16 47.38 17.67
N VAL A 119 -11.39 47.12 16.39
CA VAL A 119 -11.50 48.16 15.37
C VAL A 119 -12.64 49.14 15.70
N ARG A 120 -13.81 48.59 16.06
CA ARG A 120 -14.97 49.41 16.46
C ARG A 120 -14.68 50.29 17.66
N THR A 121 -13.99 49.77 18.68
CA THR A 121 -13.56 50.52 19.86
C THR A 121 -12.59 51.63 19.50
N MET A 122 -11.61 51.35 18.63
CA MET A 122 -10.65 52.34 18.14
C MET A 122 -11.32 53.46 17.33
N GLU A 123 -12.34 53.15 16.53
CA GLU A 123 -13.15 54.13 15.82
C GLU A 123 -13.91 55.08 16.78
N ALA A 124 -14.56 54.52 17.81
CA ALA A 124 -15.23 55.31 18.83
C ALA A 124 -14.26 56.19 19.65
N MET A 125 -13.08 55.65 19.97
CA MET A 125 -12.00 56.44 20.64
C MET A 125 -11.50 57.59 19.75
N LYS A 126 -11.42 57.41 18.43
CA LYS A 126 -11.08 58.49 17.48
C LYS A 126 -12.14 59.59 17.50
N GLU A 127 -13.43 59.23 17.46
CA GLU A 127 -14.55 60.19 17.52
C GLU A 127 -14.54 60.99 18.83
N ALA A 128 -14.11 60.35 19.93
CA ALA A 128 -13.93 61.01 21.22
C ALA A 128 -12.63 61.86 21.33
N GLY A 129 -11.79 61.87 20.29
CA GLY A 129 -10.51 62.60 20.30
C GLY A 129 -9.41 61.91 21.10
N MET A 130 -9.58 60.67 21.52
CA MET A 130 -8.68 59.93 22.41
C MET A 130 -7.59 59.15 21.64
N THR A 131 -7.74 58.99 20.30
CA THR A 131 -6.72 58.28 19.49
C THR A 131 -6.59 58.92 18.09
N THR A 132 -5.52 58.55 17.39
CA THR A 132 -5.17 59.07 16.07
C THR A 132 -5.76 58.23 14.94
N GLU A 133 -5.95 58.81 13.76
CA GLU A 133 -6.38 58.08 12.55
C GLU A 133 -5.41 57.00 12.15
N ALA A 134 -4.10 57.24 12.36
CA ALA A 134 -3.05 56.26 12.08
C ALA A 134 -3.22 54.96 12.94
N ALA A 135 -3.62 55.08 14.20
CA ALA A 135 -3.88 53.94 15.08
C ALA A 135 -5.10 53.14 14.62
N VAL A 136 -6.16 53.81 14.13
CA VAL A 136 -7.33 53.11 13.56
C VAL A 136 -6.97 52.41 12.26
N ALA A 137 -6.18 53.06 11.38
CA ALA A 137 -5.71 52.44 10.13
C ALA A 137 -4.83 51.18 10.39
N GLN A 138 -3.94 51.24 11.38
CA GLN A 138 -3.13 50.12 11.79
C GLN A 138 -4.00 48.96 12.32
N SER A 139 -4.99 49.23 13.15
CA SER A 139 -5.92 48.22 13.66
C SER A 139 -6.72 47.55 12.54
N LYS A 140 -7.17 48.33 11.55
CA LYS A 140 -7.86 47.83 10.34
C LYS A 140 -6.94 46.95 9.49
N GLY A 141 -5.67 47.35 9.30
CA GLY A 141 -4.69 46.55 8.56
C GLY A 141 -4.32 45.22 9.24
N THR A 142 -4.48 45.13 10.57
CA THR A 142 -4.29 43.87 11.29
C THR A 142 -5.50 42.92 11.18
N TYR A 143 -6.70 43.50 10.96
CA TYR A 143 -7.95 42.77 10.78
C TYR A 143 -8.10 42.22 9.35
N ALA A 144 -7.60 42.87 8.33
CA ALA A 144 -7.72 42.52 6.91
C ALA A 144 -6.83 41.34 6.53
#